data_e5055f1394cf42f54260d96392dc185a
#
_entry.id   e5055f1394cf42f54260d96392dc185a
#
_cell.length_a   1.000
_cell.length_b   1.000
_cell.length_c   1.000
_cell.angle_alpha   90.00
_cell.angle_beta   90.00
_cell.angle_gamma   90.00
#
_symmetry.space_group_name_H-M   'P 1'
#
loop_
_entity.id
_entity.type
_entity.pdbx_description
1 polymer ?
#
loop_
_entity_poly.entity_id
_entity_poly.type
_entity_poly.pdbx_seq_one_letter_code
_entity_poly.pdbx_strand_id
1 'polypeptide(L)'
;SKVTDSGRIIRDNVFGSIVDDAVRRDFTANALYYDPSSQEVLDFHNGFADIQAGVLRMIGKPETRYQEDPVRMLRAVRLSAKLGLKLDPATKAPISRMADLLQDVPPSRLFDEMLKLFLSGHAIESVSALREQHLHHGLLPMLDVVLEQPMGERFVMLALKNTDDRILSGKSANPSFLFATLLWHEMLAAWETSKKQGHHVIPALHMAMSEVIATQAEKLAIHNRYTATMKEIWGMQPRFEQRAG
;
A
#
# COMPACT_ATOMS: atom_id res chain seq x y z
N SER A 1 8.26 33.93 2.11
CA SER A 1 8.33 34.25 0.66
C SER A 1 9.15 35.51 0.46
N LYS A 2 10.14 35.49 -0.42
CA LYS A 2 10.82 36.71 -0.88
C LYS A 2 10.02 37.28 -2.04
N VAL A 3 9.53 38.50 -1.87
CA VAL A 3 8.75 39.23 -2.86
C VAL A 3 9.65 40.37 -3.39
N THR A 4 9.61 40.62 -4.70
CA THR A 4 10.27 41.79 -5.29
C THR A 4 9.48 43.06 -4.97
N ASP A 5 10.11 44.24 -5.07
CA ASP A 5 9.45 45.56 -4.93
C ASP A 5 8.28 45.79 -5.90
N SER A 6 8.13 44.92 -6.92
CA SER A 6 7.01 44.89 -7.86
C SER A 6 5.93 43.85 -7.50
N GLY A 7 5.96 43.22 -6.32
CA GLY A 7 4.96 42.28 -5.85
C GLY A 7 4.99 40.89 -6.50
N ARG A 8 6.03 40.55 -7.26
CA ARG A 8 6.18 39.26 -7.93
C ARG A 8 6.87 38.27 -6.98
N ILE A 9 6.20 37.14 -6.69
CA ILE A 9 6.77 36.06 -5.89
C ILE A 9 7.90 35.40 -6.66
N ILE A 10 9.13 35.48 -6.14
CA ILE A 10 10.33 34.91 -6.80
C ILE A 10 10.58 33.46 -6.35
N ARG A 11 10.13 33.06 -5.16
CA ARG A 11 10.21 31.71 -4.62
C ARG A 11 9.10 31.49 -3.61
N ASP A 12 8.25 30.49 -3.88
CA ASP A 12 7.16 30.09 -2.98
C ASP A 12 7.61 29.08 -1.90
N ASN A 13 8.81 28.51 -2.02
CA ASN A 13 9.37 27.58 -1.04
C ASN A 13 10.51 28.24 -0.27
N VAL A 14 10.20 28.72 0.93
CA VAL A 14 11.23 28.87 1.96
C VAL A 14 11.55 27.44 2.42
N PHE A 15 12.63 26.86 1.89
CA PHE A 15 13.15 25.61 2.42
C PHE A 15 13.55 25.88 3.88
N GLY A 16 12.92 25.17 4.82
CA GLY A 16 13.37 25.09 6.19
C GLY A 16 14.81 24.56 6.26
N SER A 17 15.45 24.69 7.40
CA SER A 17 16.77 24.10 7.61
C SER A 17 16.70 22.57 7.43
N ILE A 18 17.84 21.93 7.15
CA ILE A 18 17.94 20.47 7.09
C ILE A 18 17.43 19.80 8.38
N VAL A 19 17.57 20.50 9.51
CA VAL A 19 17.05 20.06 10.82
C VAL A 19 15.53 20.07 10.83
N ASP A 20 14.89 21.10 10.26
CA ASP A 20 13.43 21.17 10.15
C ASP A 20 12.89 20.07 9.23
N ASP A 21 13.61 19.73 8.17
CA ASP A 21 13.23 18.61 7.29
C ASP A 21 13.37 17.27 8.04
N ALA A 22 14.44 17.09 8.82
CA ALA A 22 14.65 15.88 9.61
C ALA A 22 13.51 15.61 10.61
N VAL A 23 12.98 16.66 11.25
CA VAL A 23 11.83 16.54 12.18
C VAL A 23 10.55 16.10 11.45
N ARG A 24 10.40 16.47 10.18
CA ARG A 24 9.22 16.09 9.36
C ARG A 24 9.26 14.65 8.86
N ARG A 25 10.43 13.99 8.88
CA ARG A 25 10.55 12.59 8.49
C ARG A 25 9.77 11.69 9.45
N ASP A 26 9.41 10.50 9.00
CA ASP A 26 8.60 9.59 9.82
C ASP A 26 9.46 8.81 10.81
N PHE A 27 10.58 8.26 10.34
CA PHE A 27 11.40 7.33 11.11
C PHE A 27 12.85 7.78 11.17
N THR A 28 13.53 7.44 12.27
CA THR A 28 14.94 7.76 12.47
C THR A 28 15.82 7.20 11.35
N ALA A 29 15.53 5.97 10.90
CA ALA A 29 16.26 5.27 9.85
C ALA A 29 16.19 5.96 8.47
N ASN A 30 15.18 6.80 8.21
CA ASN A 30 15.06 7.54 6.94
C ASN A 30 15.30 9.04 7.07
N ALA A 31 15.88 9.47 8.19
CA ALA A 31 16.25 10.86 8.48
C ALA A 31 17.78 11.07 8.50
N LEU A 32 18.49 10.27 7.73
CA LEU A 32 19.93 10.42 7.50
C LEU A 32 20.16 11.25 6.24
N TYR A 33 21.11 12.15 6.29
CA TYR A 33 21.49 13.02 5.18
C TYR A 33 22.98 12.86 4.87
N TYR A 34 23.32 12.89 3.61
CA TYR A 34 24.70 12.88 3.17
C TYR A 34 25.07 14.27 2.64
N ASP A 35 26.13 14.85 3.19
CA ASP A 35 26.75 16.07 2.67
C ASP A 35 27.91 15.71 1.74
N PRO A 36 27.76 15.88 0.42
CA PRO A 36 28.80 15.53 -0.53
C PRO A 36 30.04 16.45 -0.43
N SER A 37 29.91 17.63 0.17
CA SER A 37 31.02 18.57 0.31
C SER A 37 31.97 18.19 1.43
N SER A 38 31.44 17.77 2.57
CA SER A 38 32.23 17.28 3.71
C SER A 38 32.44 15.76 3.71
N GLN A 39 31.69 15.04 2.85
CA GLN A 39 31.62 13.57 2.83
C GLN A 39 31.15 12.97 4.16
N GLU A 40 30.33 13.71 4.89
CA GLU A 40 29.79 13.31 6.19
C GLU A 40 28.32 12.90 6.09
N VAL A 41 27.91 11.98 6.99
CA VAL A 41 26.51 11.63 7.20
C VAL A 41 26.00 12.43 8.41
N LEU A 42 24.94 13.21 8.18
CA LEU A 42 24.26 13.97 9.22
C LEU A 42 23.10 13.16 9.78
N ASP A 43 23.15 12.91 11.08
CA ASP A 43 22.16 12.09 11.80
C ASP A 43 21.62 12.88 13.01
N PHE A 44 20.45 13.48 12.85
CA PHE A 44 19.83 14.32 13.89
C PHE A 44 18.98 13.53 14.91
N HIS A 45 18.67 12.25 14.62
CA HIS A 45 17.73 11.44 15.39
C HIS A 45 18.27 10.07 15.80
N ASN A 46 19.58 9.86 15.75
CA ASN A 46 20.24 8.58 16.04
C ASN A 46 19.77 7.41 15.11
N GLY A 47 19.44 7.72 13.87
CA GLY A 47 18.96 6.74 12.90
C GLY A 47 20.01 5.68 12.58
N PHE A 48 21.29 6.03 12.57
CA PHE A 48 22.36 5.07 12.33
C PHE A 48 22.43 4.02 13.46
N ALA A 49 22.32 4.45 14.73
CA ALA A 49 22.31 3.53 15.86
C ALA A 49 21.08 2.61 15.83
N ASP A 50 19.91 3.13 15.46
CA ASP A 50 18.69 2.32 15.29
C ASP A 50 18.83 1.30 14.17
N ILE A 51 19.41 1.66 13.04
CA ILE A 51 19.69 0.73 11.94
C ILE A 51 20.64 -0.38 12.38
N GLN A 52 21.71 -0.06 13.09
CA GLN A 52 22.66 -1.05 13.63
C GLN A 52 21.98 -1.98 14.65
N ALA A 53 21.06 -1.46 15.45
CA ALA A 53 20.28 -2.25 16.40
C ALA A 53 19.14 -3.04 15.73
N GLY A 54 18.91 -2.88 14.43
CA GLY A 54 17.80 -3.52 13.71
C GLY A 54 16.42 -2.99 14.08
N VAL A 55 16.30 -1.70 14.43
CA VAL A 55 15.08 -1.07 14.96
C VAL A 55 14.56 -0.01 13.99
N LEU A 56 13.25 -0.01 13.76
CA LEU A 56 12.52 1.06 13.09
C LEU A 56 11.75 1.87 14.13
N ARG A 57 12.17 3.11 14.34
CA ARG A 57 11.63 4.01 15.37
C ARG A 57 11.01 5.26 14.76
N MET A 58 9.80 5.60 15.21
CA MET A 58 9.13 6.85 14.86
C MET A 58 9.87 8.05 15.45
N ILE A 59 10.03 9.12 14.67
CA ILE A 59 10.49 10.43 15.16
C ILE A 59 9.31 11.12 15.84
N GLY A 60 9.52 11.54 17.10
CA GLY A 60 8.47 12.16 17.92
C GLY A 60 7.57 11.13 18.60
N LYS A 61 6.43 11.60 19.13
CA LYS A 61 5.48 10.74 19.83
C LYS A 61 4.61 9.96 18.84
N PRO A 62 4.66 8.62 18.84
CA PRO A 62 3.95 7.82 17.82
C PRO A 62 2.46 8.11 17.73
N GLU A 63 1.75 8.21 18.85
CA GLU A 63 0.31 8.48 18.85
C GLU A 63 -0.03 9.80 18.16
N THR A 64 0.71 10.86 18.44
CA THR A 64 0.53 12.17 17.79
C THR A 64 0.79 12.07 16.31
N ARG A 65 1.87 11.40 15.92
CA ARG A 65 2.27 11.24 14.51
C ARG A 65 1.26 10.42 13.70
N TYR A 66 0.68 9.38 14.29
CA TYR A 66 -0.38 8.58 13.65
C TYR A 66 -1.71 9.35 13.57
N GLN A 67 -2.01 10.18 14.57
CA GLN A 67 -3.18 11.06 14.52
C GLN A 67 -3.05 12.11 13.41
N GLU A 68 -1.88 12.70 13.23
CA GLU A 68 -1.61 13.68 12.17
C GLU A 68 -1.72 13.06 10.77
N ASP A 69 -1.18 11.86 10.60
CA ASP A 69 -1.19 11.13 9.32
C ASP A 69 -1.25 9.62 9.54
N PRO A 70 -2.46 9.03 9.52
CA PRO A 70 -2.65 7.59 9.76
C PRO A 70 -1.91 6.67 8.76
N VAL A 71 -1.62 7.16 7.55
CA VAL A 71 -0.84 6.40 6.54
C VAL A 71 0.55 6.01 7.07
N ARG A 72 1.07 6.72 8.07
CA ARG A 72 2.34 6.37 8.73
C ARG A 72 2.31 4.97 9.36
N MET A 73 1.14 4.46 9.77
CA MET A 73 1.00 3.08 10.25
C MET A 73 1.29 2.06 9.13
N LEU A 74 0.76 2.29 7.93
CA LEU A 74 1.07 1.44 6.76
C LEU A 74 2.54 1.55 6.35
N ARG A 75 3.11 2.74 6.43
CA ARG A 75 4.53 2.99 6.15
C ARG A 75 5.43 2.28 7.16
N ALA A 76 5.07 2.28 8.44
CA ALA A 76 5.79 1.55 9.49
C ALA A 76 5.86 0.06 9.17
N VAL A 77 4.73 -0.56 8.85
CA VAL A 77 4.66 -1.97 8.48
C VAL A 77 5.48 -2.28 7.23
N ARG A 78 5.29 -1.48 6.18
CA ARG A 78 6.01 -1.67 4.90
C ARG A 78 7.52 -1.54 5.07
N LEU A 79 8.00 -0.50 5.75
CA LEU A 79 9.42 -0.27 5.93
C LEU A 79 10.06 -1.30 6.88
N SER A 80 9.35 -1.72 7.92
CA SER A 80 9.78 -2.80 8.81
C SER A 80 10.04 -4.08 8.01
N ALA A 81 9.08 -4.51 7.19
CA ALA A 81 9.22 -5.70 6.35
C ALA A 81 10.33 -5.53 5.30
N LYS A 82 10.33 -4.42 4.56
CA LYS A 82 11.29 -4.18 3.47
C LYS A 82 12.75 -4.09 3.95
N LEU A 83 12.97 -3.50 5.10
CA LEU A 83 14.32 -3.27 5.64
C LEU A 83 14.76 -4.36 6.62
N GLY A 84 13.87 -5.28 7.00
CA GLY A 84 14.14 -6.29 8.02
C GLY A 84 14.36 -5.70 9.41
N LEU A 85 13.82 -4.50 9.67
CA LEU A 85 13.93 -3.81 10.96
C LEU A 85 12.70 -4.11 11.82
N LYS A 86 12.90 -4.37 13.10
CA LYS A 86 11.80 -4.56 14.06
C LYS A 86 11.24 -3.20 14.48
N LEU A 87 9.92 -3.09 14.53
CA LEU A 87 9.29 -1.90 15.10
C LEU A 87 9.66 -1.73 16.55
N ASP A 88 10.13 -0.52 16.90
CA ASP A 88 10.30 -0.12 18.29
C ASP A 88 8.98 -0.32 19.07
N PRO A 89 9.01 -0.84 20.32
CA PRO A 89 7.79 -1.11 21.08
C PRO A 89 6.83 0.08 21.21
N ALA A 90 7.35 1.29 21.43
CA ALA A 90 6.55 2.50 21.50
C ALA A 90 5.94 2.89 20.15
N THR A 91 6.65 2.62 19.05
CA THR A 91 6.16 2.83 17.69
C THR A 91 5.09 1.81 17.30
N LYS A 92 5.22 0.56 17.74
CA LYS A 92 4.29 -0.54 17.44
C LYS A 92 2.99 -0.47 18.24
N ALA A 93 3.08 -0.21 19.56
CA ALA A 93 1.97 -0.35 20.49
C ALA A 93 0.68 0.42 20.11
N PRO A 94 0.73 1.65 19.55
CA PRO A 94 -0.49 2.38 19.20
C PRO A 94 -1.18 1.87 17.94
N ILE A 95 -0.49 1.13 17.06
CA ILE A 95 -0.97 0.84 15.69
C ILE A 95 -2.33 0.15 15.71
N SER A 96 -2.47 -0.97 16.41
CA SER A 96 -3.72 -1.74 16.41
C SER A 96 -4.91 -0.96 16.96
N ARG A 97 -4.70 -0.17 18.01
CA ARG A 97 -5.79 0.63 18.62
C ARG A 97 -6.16 1.87 17.82
N MET A 98 -5.29 2.32 16.92
CA MET A 98 -5.51 3.49 16.07
C MET A 98 -5.82 3.11 14.60
N ALA A 99 -5.95 1.82 14.30
CA ALA A 99 -6.17 1.31 12.94
C ALA A 99 -7.40 1.94 12.27
N ASP A 100 -8.45 2.22 13.02
CA ASP A 100 -9.69 2.83 12.50
C ASP A 100 -9.48 4.20 11.86
N LEU A 101 -8.42 4.92 12.23
CA LEU A 101 -8.06 6.21 11.61
C LEU A 101 -7.76 6.10 10.11
N LEU A 102 -7.44 4.90 9.61
CA LEU A 102 -7.25 4.69 8.18
C LEU A 102 -8.53 4.94 7.37
N GLN A 103 -9.70 4.85 7.98
CA GLN A 103 -10.98 5.13 7.32
C GLN A 103 -11.13 6.61 6.94
N ASP A 104 -10.42 7.50 7.61
CA ASP A 104 -10.43 8.94 7.34
C ASP A 104 -9.41 9.35 6.25
N VAL A 105 -8.57 8.40 5.80
CA VAL A 105 -7.57 8.66 4.77
C VAL A 105 -8.21 8.59 3.38
N PRO A 106 -7.94 9.57 2.49
CA PRO A 106 -8.43 9.50 1.12
C PRO A 106 -8.04 8.18 0.43
N PRO A 107 -8.99 7.50 -0.26
CA PRO A 107 -8.74 6.20 -0.91
C PRO A 107 -7.57 6.21 -1.91
N SER A 108 -7.29 7.34 -2.55
CA SER A 108 -6.13 7.49 -3.45
C SER A 108 -4.79 7.42 -2.72
N ARG A 109 -4.69 8.00 -1.52
CA ARG A 109 -3.49 7.92 -0.69
C ARG A 109 -3.26 6.51 -0.14
N LEU A 110 -4.34 5.83 0.25
CA LEU A 110 -4.27 4.42 0.65
C LEU A 110 -3.78 3.56 -0.50
N PHE A 111 -4.31 3.79 -1.71
CA PHE A 111 -3.85 3.08 -2.91
C PHE A 111 -2.35 3.26 -3.16
N ASP A 112 -1.83 4.48 -3.07
CA ASP A 112 -0.41 4.76 -3.31
C ASP A 112 0.51 4.02 -2.32
N GLU A 113 0.13 3.94 -1.04
CA GLU A 113 0.91 3.18 -0.05
C GLU A 113 0.76 1.67 -0.22
N MET A 114 -0.43 1.17 -0.52
CA MET A 114 -0.65 -0.26 -0.81
C MET A 114 0.11 -0.70 -2.07
N LEU A 115 0.16 0.14 -3.10
CA LEU A 115 0.95 -0.14 -4.30
C LEU A 115 2.45 -0.26 -3.99
N LYS A 116 2.99 0.66 -3.18
CA LYS A 116 4.39 0.59 -2.73
C LYS A 116 4.66 -0.66 -1.90
N LEU A 117 3.71 -1.07 -1.06
CA LEU A 117 3.79 -2.26 -0.24
C LEU A 117 3.84 -3.53 -1.11
N PHE A 118 2.90 -3.68 -2.03
CA PHE A 118 2.82 -4.84 -2.93
C PHE A 118 4.01 -4.95 -3.89
N LEU A 119 4.62 -3.84 -4.28
CA LEU A 119 5.77 -3.80 -5.19
C LEU A 119 7.12 -3.67 -4.46
N SER A 120 7.15 -3.90 -3.15
CA SER A 120 8.36 -3.78 -2.35
C SER A 120 9.34 -4.95 -2.49
N GLY A 121 8.89 -6.10 -3.00
CA GLY A 121 9.60 -7.37 -2.93
C GLY A 121 9.44 -8.11 -1.60
N HIS A 122 8.61 -7.57 -0.70
CA HIS A 122 8.32 -8.09 0.65
C HIS A 122 6.81 -8.00 0.95
N ALA A 123 5.97 -8.26 -0.06
CA ALA A 123 4.52 -8.14 0.07
C ALA A 123 3.94 -9.18 1.03
N ILE A 124 4.47 -10.40 1.06
CA ILE A 124 4.00 -11.46 1.97
C ILE A 124 4.20 -11.04 3.42
N GLU A 125 5.41 -10.65 3.79
CA GLU A 125 5.74 -10.22 5.15
C GLU A 125 4.93 -8.97 5.53
N SER A 126 4.77 -8.04 4.59
CA SER A 126 3.99 -6.82 4.81
C SER A 126 2.51 -7.13 5.05
N VAL A 127 1.88 -8.00 4.25
CA VAL A 127 0.47 -8.40 4.43
C VAL A 127 0.28 -9.16 5.73
N SER A 128 1.21 -10.05 6.09
CA SER A 128 1.18 -10.75 7.38
C SER A 128 1.23 -9.77 8.55
N ALA A 129 2.12 -8.76 8.48
CA ALA A 129 2.24 -7.73 9.50
C ALA A 129 1.00 -6.80 9.55
N LEU A 130 0.38 -6.48 8.41
CA LEU A 130 -0.91 -5.75 8.38
C LEU A 130 -2.00 -6.52 9.13
N ARG A 131 -2.07 -7.85 8.95
CA ARG A 131 -3.04 -8.71 9.67
C ARG A 131 -2.77 -8.72 11.17
N GLU A 132 -1.52 -8.92 11.58
CA GLU A 132 -1.12 -8.91 13.00
C GLU A 132 -1.46 -7.59 13.70
N GLN A 133 -1.39 -6.48 12.98
CA GLN A 133 -1.68 -5.14 13.50
C GLN A 133 -3.13 -4.70 13.26
N HIS A 134 -4.00 -5.56 12.71
CA HIS A 134 -5.39 -5.24 12.35
C HIS A 134 -5.56 -4.08 11.37
N LEU A 135 -4.54 -3.80 10.55
CA LEU A 135 -4.54 -2.71 9.57
C LEU A 135 -5.17 -3.11 8.22
N HIS A 136 -5.43 -4.40 7.98
CA HIS A 136 -5.94 -4.90 6.70
C HIS A 136 -7.44 -4.64 6.51
N HIS A 137 -8.20 -4.44 7.59
CA HIS A 137 -9.64 -4.26 7.54
C HIS A 137 -10.05 -3.04 6.69
N GLY A 138 -10.92 -3.29 5.72
CA GLY A 138 -11.47 -2.26 4.84
C GLY A 138 -10.52 -1.68 3.80
N LEU A 139 -9.26 -2.12 3.72
CA LEU A 139 -8.31 -1.69 2.68
C LEU A 139 -8.57 -2.41 1.35
N LEU A 140 -8.68 -3.73 1.42
CA LEU A 140 -9.08 -4.59 0.31
C LEU A 140 -10.11 -5.57 0.84
N PRO A 141 -11.35 -5.57 0.34
CA PRO A 141 -12.39 -6.50 0.81
C PRO A 141 -11.94 -7.95 0.79
N MET A 142 -11.14 -8.32 -0.20
CA MET A 142 -10.59 -9.66 -0.34
C MET A 142 -9.57 -10.01 0.77
N LEU A 143 -8.87 -9.06 1.36
CA LEU A 143 -8.00 -9.33 2.51
C LEU A 143 -8.82 -9.61 3.77
N ASP A 144 -10.05 -9.09 3.86
CA ASP A 144 -10.95 -9.37 4.98
C ASP A 144 -11.61 -10.75 4.87
N VAL A 145 -12.08 -11.12 3.67
CA VAL A 145 -12.91 -12.32 3.46
C VAL A 145 -12.08 -13.51 2.98
N VAL A 146 -11.18 -13.29 2.02
CA VAL A 146 -10.47 -14.38 1.33
C VAL A 146 -9.34 -14.93 2.18
N LEU A 147 -8.69 -14.10 2.99
CA LEU A 147 -7.65 -14.56 3.93
C LEU A 147 -8.21 -15.41 5.08
N GLU A 148 -9.51 -15.34 5.34
CA GLU A 148 -10.19 -16.18 6.32
C GLU A 148 -10.54 -17.58 5.77
N GLN A 149 -10.46 -17.76 4.43
CA GLN A 149 -10.75 -19.03 3.77
C GLN A 149 -9.44 -19.70 3.34
N PRO A 150 -9.17 -20.97 3.70
CA PRO A 150 -7.90 -21.65 3.43
C PRO A 150 -7.49 -21.65 1.95
N MET A 151 -8.44 -21.82 1.04
CA MET A 151 -8.17 -21.79 -0.41
C MET A 151 -7.90 -20.38 -0.91
N GLY A 152 -8.63 -19.39 -0.39
CA GLY A 152 -8.43 -17.98 -0.73
C GLY A 152 -7.09 -17.45 -0.22
N GLU A 153 -6.71 -17.79 1.01
CA GLU A 153 -5.42 -17.44 1.57
C GLU A 153 -4.27 -17.99 0.70
N ARG A 154 -4.32 -19.25 0.31
CA ARG A 154 -3.31 -19.85 -0.57
C ARG A 154 -3.20 -19.14 -1.91
N PHE A 155 -4.33 -18.79 -2.51
CA PHE A 155 -4.37 -18.07 -3.79
C PHE A 155 -3.73 -16.69 -3.70
N VAL A 156 -4.08 -15.91 -2.67
CA VAL A 156 -3.51 -14.57 -2.42
C VAL A 156 -2.02 -14.68 -2.13
N MET A 157 -1.61 -15.58 -1.24
CA MET A 157 -0.20 -15.75 -0.88
C MET A 157 0.64 -16.19 -2.08
N LEU A 158 0.11 -17.03 -2.96
CA LEU A 158 0.80 -17.40 -4.20
C LEU A 158 0.97 -16.19 -5.14
N ALA A 159 -0.05 -15.36 -5.28
CA ALA A 159 0.03 -14.14 -6.11
C ALA A 159 1.06 -13.15 -5.56
N LEU A 160 1.08 -12.94 -4.24
CA LEU A 160 2.05 -12.09 -3.57
C LEU A 160 3.46 -12.65 -3.68
N LYS A 161 3.63 -13.95 -3.48
CA LYS A 161 4.93 -14.63 -3.64
C LYS A 161 5.48 -14.45 -5.05
N ASN A 162 4.68 -14.71 -6.07
CA ASN A 162 5.10 -14.54 -7.46
C ASN A 162 5.48 -13.07 -7.76
N THR A 163 4.78 -12.12 -7.16
CA THR A 163 5.10 -10.69 -7.28
C THR A 163 6.45 -10.39 -6.63
N ASP A 164 6.67 -10.85 -5.39
CA ASP A 164 7.93 -10.67 -4.66
C ASP A 164 9.12 -11.31 -5.41
N ASP A 165 8.97 -12.56 -5.86
CA ASP A 165 10.02 -13.28 -6.63
C ASP A 165 10.41 -12.51 -7.90
N ARG A 166 9.44 -11.91 -8.61
CA ARG A 166 9.73 -11.07 -9.78
C ARG A 166 10.49 -9.81 -9.42
N ILE A 167 10.05 -9.08 -8.40
CA ILE A 167 10.70 -7.84 -7.96
C ILE A 167 12.13 -8.12 -7.48
N LEU A 168 12.31 -9.13 -6.63
CA LEU A 168 13.63 -9.51 -6.09
C LEU A 168 14.59 -10.02 -7.17
N SER A 169 14.07 -10.59 -8.26
CA SER A 169 14.87 -10.98 -9.43
C SER A 169 15.15 -9.82 -10.42
N GLY A 170 14.82 -8.57 -10.04
CA GLY A 170 15.03 -7.39 -10.88
C GLY A 170 14.03 -7.24 -12.05
N LYS A 171 12.94 -8.02 -12.05
CA LYS A 171 11.88 -7.94 -13.06
C LYS A 171 10.76 -7.04 -12.59
N SER A 172 10.10 -6.36 -13.52
CA SER A 172 8.89 -5.61 -13.21
C SER A 172 7.72 -6.55 -12.92
N ALA A 173 6.89 -6.20 -11.93
CA ALA A 173 5.59 -6.81 -11.72
C ALA A 173 4.50 -5.87 -12.28
N ASN A 174 3.43 -6.48 -12.84
CA ASN A 174 2.30 -5.70 -13.35
C ASN A 174 1.24 -5.53 -12.24
N PRO A 175 1.01 -4.32 -11.73
CA PRO A 175 0.01 -4.07 -10.71
C PRO A 175 -1.39 -4.49 -11.11
N SER A 176 -1.76 -4.33 -12.40
CA SER A 176 -3.09 -4.72 -12.89
C SER A 176 -3.34 -6.22 -12.75
N PHE A 177 -2.32 -7.05 -13.03
CA PHE A 177 -2.42 -8.50 -12.83
C PHE A 177 -2.61 -8.84 -11.36
N LEU A 178 -1.83 -8.21 -10.49
CA LEU A 178 -1.94 -8.44 -9.04
C LEU A 178 -3.34 -8.05 -8.53
N PHE A 179 -3.82 -6.84 -8.82
CA PHE A 179 -5.14 -6.40 -8.37
C PHE A 179 -6.29 -7.20 -9.00
N ALA A 180 -6.19 -7.59 -10.28
CA ALA A 180 -7.17 -8.47 -10.91
C ALA A 180 -7.22 -9.84 -10.21
N THR A 181 -6.08 -10.37 -9.79
CA THR A 181 -5.98 -11.61 -9.03
C THR A 181 -6.55 -11.44 -7.62
N LEU A 182 -6.17 -10.38 -6.91
CA LEU A 182 -6.64 -10.09 -5.56
C LEU A 182 -8.16 -9.88 -5.50
N LEU A 183 -8.78 -9.33 -6.52
CA LEU A 183 -10.22 -9.08 -6.59
C LEU A 183 -10.99 -10.16 -7.37
N TRP A 184 -10.34 -11.27 -7.73
CA TRP A 184 -10.97 -12.31 -8.55
C TRP A 184 -12.20 -12.94 -7.91
N HIS A 185 -12.16 -13.23 -6.61
CA HIS A 185 -13.30 -13.84 -5.90
C HIS A 185 -14.51 -12.91 -5.84
N GLU A 186 -14.29 -11.63 -5.61
CA GLU A 186 -15.32 -10.58 -5.65
C GLU A 186 -15.93 -10.48 -7.05
N MET A 187 -15.05 -10.46 -8.05
CA MET A 187 -15.43 -10.44 -9.45
C MET A 187 -16.30 -11.66 -9.83
N LEU A 188 -15.88 -12.86 -9.42
CA LEU A 188 -16.60 -14.09 -9.67
C LEU A 188 -17.98 -14.10 -9.00
N ALA A 189 -18.05 -13.67 -7.74
CA ALA A 189 -19.32 -13.60 -6.99
C ALA A 189 -20.30 -12.60 -7.63
N ALA A 190 -19.84 -11.44 -8.04
CA ALA A 190 -20.66 -10.44 -8.73
C ALA A 190 -21.14 -10.95 -10.09
N TRP A 191 -20.28 -11.66 -10.85
CA TRP A 191 -20.62 -12.26 -12.13
C TRP A 191 -21.71 -13.34 -11.98
N GLU A 192 -21.55 -14.26 -11.03
CA GLU A 192 -22.55 -15.27 -10.72
C GLU A 192 -23.90 -14.65 -10.30
N THR A 193 -23.86 -13.61 -9.49
CA THR A 193 -25.06 -12.88 -9.07
C THR A 193 -25.79 -12.28 -10.28
N SER A 194 -25.07 -11.61 -11.17
CA SER A 194 -25.63 -10.99 -12.36
C SER A 194 -26.23 -12.05 -13.33
N LYS A 195 -25.59 -13.20 -13.47
CA LYS A 195 -26.15 -14.34 -14.26
C LYS A 195 -27.46 -14.86 -13.65
N LYS A 196 -27.53 -14.99 -12.32
CA LYS A 196 -28.76 -15.41 -11.62
C LYS A 196 -29.91 -14.43 -11.76
N GLN A 197 -29.61 -13.16 -11.99
CA GLN A 197 -30.62 -12.11 -12.31
C GLN A 197 -31.12 -12.18 -13.76
N GLY A 198 -30.66 -13.12 -14.57
CA GLY A 198 -31.13 -13.36 -15.92
C GLY A 198 -30.30 -12.68 -17.02
N HIS A 199 -29.18 -12.07 -16.68
CA HIS A 199 -28.29 -11.48 -17.68
C HIS A 199 -27.49 -12.56 -18.42
N HIS A 200 -27.28 -12.38 -19.72
CA HIS A 200 -26.41 -13.25 -20.49
C HIS A 200 -24.96 -13.15 -20.02
N VAL A 201 -24.18 -14.22 -20.24
CA VAL A 201 -22.82 -14.43 -19.73
C VAL A 201 -21.90 -13.22 -19.91
N ILE A 202 -21.80 -12.66 -21.11
CA ILE A 202 -20.89 -11.55 -21.40
C ILE A 202 -21.40 -10.20 -20.84
N PRO A 203 -22.67 -9.79 -21.05
CA PRO A 203 -23.22 -8.62 -20.34
C PRO A 203 -23.10 -8.71 -18.83
N ALA A 204 -23.40 -9.88 -18.22
CA ALA A 204 -23.22 -10.12 -16.80
C ALA A 204 -21.79 -9.89 -16.33
N LEU A 205 -20.81 -10.35 -17.10
CA LEU A 205 -19.39 -10.15 -16.83
C LEU A 205 -19.02 -8.64 -16.83
N HIS A 206 -19.45 -7.90 -17.85
CA HIS A 206 -19.18 -6.45 -17.93
C HIS A 206 -19.82 -5.66 -16.77
N MET A 207 -21.03 -6.02 -16.37
CA MET A 207 -21.69 -5.43 -15.20
C MET A 207 -20.91 -5.71 -13.91
N ALA A 208 -20.50 -6.96 -13.71
CA ALA A 208 -19.71 -7.38 -12.55
C ALA A 208 -18.36 -6.66 -12.47
N MET A 209 -17.65 -6.53 -13.58
CA MET A 209 -16.38 -5.78 -13.65
C MET A 209 -16.54 -4.33 -13.19
N SER A 210 -17.60 -3.67 -13.67
CA SER A 210 -17.86 -2.27 -13.34
C SER A 210 -18.28 -2.10 -11.87
N GLU A 211 -19.09 -3.00 -11.35
CA GLU A 211 -19.53 -3.02 -9.96
C GLU A 211 -18.36 -3.23 -8.99
N VAL A 212 -17.52 -4.24 -9.23
CA VAL A 212 -16.37 -4.54 -8.35
C VAL A 212 -15.39 -3.38 -8.32
N ILE A 213 -15.08 -2.78 -9.46
CA ILE A 213 -14.16 -1.63 -9.52
C ILE A 213 -14.77 -0.42 -8.80
N ALA A 214 -16.05 -0.13 -8.98
CA ALA A 214 -16.73 0.98 -8.32
C ALA A 214 -16.78 0.79 -6.80
N THR A 215 -17.15 -0.40 -6.33
CA THR A 215 -17.18 -0.73 -4.90
C THR A 215 -15.79 -0.65 -4.28
N GLN A 216 -14.77 -1.14 -4.97
CA GLN A 216 -13.39 -1.08 -4.50
C GLN A 216 -12.88 0.36 -4.42
N ALA A 217 -13.29 1.25 -5.33
CA ALA A 217 -12.87 2.65 -5.34
C ALA A 217 -13.27 3.43 -4.09
N GLU A 218 -14.32 3.01 -3.39
CA GLU A 218 -14.76 3.62 -2.12
C GLU A 218 -13.75 3.36 -0.99
N LYS A 219 -13.02 2.26 -1.05
CA LYS A 219 -12.05 1.84 -0.03
C LYS A 219 -10.61 2.14 -0.45
N LEU A 220 -10.27 1.75 -1.67
CA LEU A 220 -8.96 1.87 -2.27
C LEU A 220 -9.13 2.25 -3.74
N ALA A 221 -8.84 3.50 -4.09
CA ALA A 221 -9.05 4.04 -5.44
C ALA A 221 -7.94 3.59 -6.40
N ILE A 222 -8.11 2.40 -6.98
CA ILE A 222 -7.19 1.88 -8.00
C ILE A 222 -7.18 2.81 -9.21
N HIS A 223 -5.99 3.29 -9.62
CA HIS A 223 -5.87 4.20 -10.75
C HIS A 223 -6.42 3.61 -12.05
N ASN A 224 -7.10 4.43 -12.85
CA ASN A 224 -7.75 4.03 -14.10
C ASN A 224 -6.80 3.31 -15.09
N ARG A 225 -5.52 3.67 -15.11
CA ARG A 225 -4.50 3.00 -15.92
C ARG A 225 -4.37 1.51 -15.63
N TYR A 226 -4.70 1.08 -14.39
CA TYR A 226 -4.67 -0.33 -13.99
C TYR A 226 -6.02 -1.02 -14.22
N THR A 227 -7.14 -0.32 -14.00
CA THR A 227 -8.48 -0.91 -14.09
C THR A 227 -8.83 -1.34 -15.52
N ALA A 228 -8.35 -0.62 -16.52
CA ALA A 228 -8.53 -1.01 -17.92
C ALA A 228 -7.93 -2.40 -18.20
N THR A 229 -6.66 -2.61 -17.83
CA THR A 229 -5.97 -3.90 -17.98
C THR A 229 -6.56 -5.00 -17.10
N MET A 230 -7.04 -4.65 -15.88
CA MET A 230 -7.77 -5.60 -15.03
C MET A 230 -9.02 -6.15 -15.73
N LYS A 231 -9.81 -5.27 -16.40
CA LYS A 231 -10.98 -5.67 -17.19
C LYS A 231 -10.61 -6.57 -18.36
N GLU A 232 -9.50 -6.30 -19.04
CA GLU A 232 -8.98 -7.17 -20.11
C GLU A 232 -8.62 -8.57 -19.59
N ILE A 233 -7.94 -8.65 -18.43
CA ILE A 233 -7.57 -9.90 -17.79
C ILE A 233 -8.82 -10.71 -17.41
N TRP A 234 -9.80 -10.09 -16.77
CA TRP A 234 -11.06 -10.74 -16.42
C TRP A 234 -11.88 -11.14 -17.65
N GLY A 235 -11.87 -10.31 -18.69
CA GLY A 235 -12.56 -10.59 -19.97
C GLY A 235 -12.03 -11.80 -20.74
N MET A 236 -10.84 -12.28 -20.41
CA MET A 236 -10.28 -13.50 -21.00
C MET A 236 -10.79 -14.79 -20.34
N GLN A 237 -11.31 -14.72 -19.12
CA GLN A 237 -11.66 -15.89 -18.32
C GLN A 237 -12.73 -16.79 -18.95
N PRO A 238 -13.83 -16.28 -19.59
CA PRO A 238 -14.81 -17.15 -20.24
C PRO A 238 -14.22 -18.04 -21.33
N ARG A 239 -13.12 -17.60 -21.98
CA ARG A 239 -12.44 -18.40 -23.02
C ARG A 239 -11.66 -19.57 -22.43
N PHE A 240 -11.20 -19.46 -21.18
CA PHE A 240 -10.50 -20.55 -20.50
C PHE A 240 -11.49 -21.60 -20.00
N GLU A 241 -12.67 -21.19 -19.48
CA GLU A 241 -13.72 -22.11 -19.06
C GLU A 241 -14.24 -22.96 -20.25
N GLN A 242 -14.40 -22.36 -21.43
CA GLN A 242 -14.82 -23.08 -22.64
C GLN A 242 -13.80 -24.10 -23.18
N ARG A 243 -12.53 -24.00 -22.80
CA ARG A 243 -11.47 -24.93 -23.22
C ARG A 243 -11.17 -26.03 -22.20
N ALA A 244 -11.68 -25.89 -21.01
CA ALA A 244 -11.50 -26.86 -19.92
C ALA A 244 -12.63 -27.91 -19.81
N GLY A 245 -13.70 -27.76 -20.61
CA GLY A 245 -14.80 -28.72 -20.82
C GLY A 245 -14.72 -29.36 -22.21
#